data_4e2524d8d3d56a5c78b5c7cf9520c086
#
_entry.id   4e2524d8d3d56a5c78b5c7cf9520c086
#
_cell.length_a   1.000
_cell.length_b   1.000
_cell.length_c   1.000
_cell.angle_alpha   90.00
_cell.angle_beta   90.00
_cell.angle_gamma   90.00
#
_symmetry.space_group_name_H-M   'P 1'
#
loop_
_entity.id
_entity.type
_entity.pdbx_description
1 polymer ?
#
loop_
_entity_poly.entity_id
_entity_poly.type
_entity_poly.pdbx_seq_one_letter_code
_entity_poly.pdbx_strand_id
1 'polypeptide(L)'
;MDENALSQEANHLFNQGNYASALEKYAQIIENHPEVTDRVLFEMGVIYAYPHNAHKDYQQSLECFQKVVRDYPDSDYLHDSQMMILQIHNVIIKDEKIAAQQAALERSRQALESKRDEVAELQETVAALEAKVFAVRMEPADKVLIEKQARRLTLISKSEVIKTYNIALGGNPVGPKEREGDNKTPEGIYFIDSRNGNSGYHLSLHISYPNELDKMRARERGVYPGGNIMIHGIKNGFSPVGASHAERDWTQGCIAVTNQEMEEIYKLVPNGTLVEITP
;
A
#
# COMPACT_ATOMS: atom_id res chain seq x y z
N MET A 1 47.78 -24.98 44.98
CA MET A 1 46.42 -24.54 45.39
C MET A 1 45.52 -25.74 45.19
N ASP A 2 44.62 -26.02 46.09
CA ASP A 2 43.77 -27.20 45.98
C ASP A 2 42.89 -27.11 44.72
N GLU A 3 42.79 -28.17 43.92
CA GLU A 3 41.99 -28.25 42.70
C GLU A 3 40.52 -27.84 42.97
N ASN A 4 39.95 -28.36 44.06
CA ASN A 4 38.57 -28.06 44.47
C ASN A 4 38.37 -26.55 44.74
N ALA A 5 39.32 -25.84 45.33
CA ALA A 5 39.22 -24.43 45.59
C ALA A 5 39.24 -23.62 44.27
N LEU A 6 40.11 -23.97 43.33
CA LEU A 6 40.16 -23.32 42.00
C LEU A 6 38.88 -23.57 41.18
N SER A 7 38.35 -24.81 41.21
CA SER A 7 37.11 -25.16 40.54
C SER A 7 35.89 -24.41 41.12
N GLN A 8 35.84 -24.27 42.45
CA GLN A 8 34.75 -23.47 43.09
C GLN A 8 34.85 -21.99 42.72
N GLU A 9 36.05 -21.43 42.66
CA GLU A 9 36.28 -20.05 42.24
C GLU A 9 35.89 -19.85 40.76
N ALA A 10 36.27 -20.75 39.85
CA ALA A 10 35.92 -20.71 38.44
C ALA A 10 34.38 -20.76 38.25
N ASN A 11 33.71 -21.69 38.95
CA ASN A 11 32.25 -21.80 38.94
C ASN A 11 31.56 -20.55 39.49
N HIS A 12 32.11 -19.94 40.55
CA HIS A 12 31.59 -18.69 41.11
C HIS A 12 31.68 -17.56 40.08
N LEU A 13 32.79 -17.40 39.41
CA LEU A 13 33.01 -16.41 38.36
C LEU A 13 32.06 -16.63 37.18
N PHE A 14 31.86 -17.87 36.76
CA PHE A 14 30.89 -18.24 35.73
C PHE A 14 29.45 -17.78 36.10
N ASN A 15 29.02 -18.12 37.33
CA ASN A 15 27.70 -17.75 37.81
C ASN A 15 27.50 -16.23 37.96
N GLN A 16 28.55 -15.47 38.12
CA GLN A 16 28.56 -14.01 38.10
C GLN A 16 28.56 -13.41 36.67
N GLY A 17 28.67 -14.25 35.64
CA GLY A 17 28.80 -13.80 34.25
C GLY A 17 30.23 -13.33 33.89
N ASN A 18 31.21 -13.57 34.76
CA ASN A 18 32.61 -13.20 34.50
C ASN A 18 33.32 -14.36 33.77
N TYR A 19 32.89 -14.60 32.51
CA TYR A 19 33.31 -15.75 31.73
C TYR A 19 34.81 -15.78 31.42
N ALA A 20 35.43 -14.61 31.15
CA ALA A 20 36.86 -14.52 30.86
C ALA A 20 37.72 -14.96 32.10
N SER A 21 37.41 -14.44 33.27
CA SER A 21 38.12 -14.84 34.49
C SER A 21 37.88 -16.28 34.90
N ALA A 22 36.66 -16.82 34.63
CA ALA A 22 36.38 -18.24 34.81
C ALA A 22 37.27 -19.12 33.90
N LEU A 23 37.43 -18.76 32.62
CA LEU A 23 38.29 -19.46 31.67
C LEU A 23 39.77 -19.39 32.09
N GLU A 24 40.26 -18.25 32.61
CA GLU A 24 41.59 -18.12 33.14
C GLU A 24 41.84 -19.05 34.34
N LYS A 25 40.85 -19.19 35.22
CA LYS A 25 40.93 -20.12 36.35
C LYS A 25 40.94 -21.58 35.91
N TYR A 26 40.11 -21.93 34.95
CA TYR A 26 40.13 -23.27 34.36
C TYR A 26 41.45 -23.60 33.65
N ALA A 27 42.05 -22.64 32.96
CA ALA A 27 43.40 -22.82 32.39
C ALA A 27 44.45 -23.10 33.46
N GLN A 28 44.42 -22.38 34.60
CA GLN A 28 45.30 -22.65 35.75
C GLN A 28 45.11 -24.07 36.35
N ILE A 29 43.87 -24.59 36.34
CA ILE A 29 43.60 -25.95 36.77
C ILE A 29 44.28 -26.99 35.87
N ILE A 30 44.18 -26.80 34.53
CA ILE A 30 44.84 -27.71 33.58
C ILE A 30 46.39 -27.75 33.79
N GLU A 31 46.97 -26.59 34.04
CA GLU A 31 48.41 -26.47 34.27
C GLU A 31 48.88 -27.18 35.56
N ASN A 32 48.09 -27.10 36.64
CA ASN A 32 48.47 -27.62 37.94
C ASN A 32 47.95 -29.04 38.24
N HIS A 33 46.85 -29.42 37.55
CA HIS A 33 46.12 -30.68 37.81
C HIS A 33 45.73 -31.37 36.49
N PRO A 34 46.73 -31.96 35.77
CA PRO A 34 46.49 -32.55 34.46
C PRO A 34 45.56 -33.78 34.50
N GLU A 35 45.33 -34.39 35.66
CA GLU A 35 44.44 -35.53 35.85
C GLU A 35 42.95 -35.20 35.68
N VAL A 36 42.56 -33.92 35.75
CA VAL A 36 41.16 -33.48 35.57
C VAL A 36 40.96 -32.64 34.27
N THR A 37 41.92 -32.75 33.35
CA THR A 37 41.93 -31.93 32.13
C THR A 37 40.70 -32.17 31.25
N ASP A 38 40.22 -33.40 31.14
CA ASP A 38 39.02 -33.77 30.36
C ASP A 38 37.76 -33.03 30.87
N ARG A 39 37.54 -33.04 32.17
CA ARG A 39 36.44 -32.29 32.81
C ARG A 39 36.58 -30.80 32.57
N VAL A 40 37.78 -30.24 32.80
CA VAL A 40 38.00 -28.80 32.66
C VAL A 40 37.86 -28.34 31.21
N LEU A 41 38.32 -29.14 30.24
CA LEU A 41 38.09 -28.86 28.83
C LEU A 41 36.59 -28.86 28.50
N PHE A 42 35.79 -29.78 29.05
CA PHE A 42 34.38 -29.79 28.88
C PHE A 42 33.72 -28.51 29.40
N GLU A 43 34.05 -28.09 30.64
CA GLU A 43 33.54 -26.87 31.26
C GLU A 43 33.93 -25.61 30.45
N MET A 44 35.18 -25.52 29.99
CA MET A 44 35.63 -24.42 29.12
C MET A 44 34.84 -24.39 27.81
N GLY A 45 34.62 -25.55 27.20
CA GLY A 45 33.83 -25.68 25.99
C GLY A 45 32.39 -25.15 26.18
N VAL A 46 31.78 -25.46 27.31
CA VAL A 46 30.45 -24.93 27.66
C VAL A 46 30.49 -23.39 27.79
N ILE A 47 31.49 -22.84 28.47
CA ILE A 47 31.63 -21.39 28.66
C ILE A 47 31.81 -20.66 27.32
N TYR A 48 32.62 -21.17 26.41
CA TYR A 48 32.81 -20.60 25.09
C TYR A 48 31.53 -20.60 24.24
N ALA A 49 30.67 -21.61 24.38
CA ALA A 49 29.40 -21.68 23.66
C ALA A 49 28.25 -21.02 24.41
N TYR A 50 28.43 -20.56 25.63
CA TYR A 50 27.34 -20.12 26.49
C TYR A 50 26.57 -18.93 25.89
N PRO A 51 25.24 -18.98 25.76
CA PRO A 51 24.46 -17.95 25.07
C PRO A 51 24.60 -16.55 25.64
N HIS A 52 24.77 -16.43 26.97
CA HIS A 52 24.92 -15.13 27.64
C HIS A 52 26.37 -14.62 27.67
N ASN A 53 27.32 -15.38 27.14
CA ASN A 53 28.68 -14.93 26.98
C ASN A 53 28.75 -13.96 25.77
N ALA A 54 28.98 -12.66 26.04
CA ALA A 54 29.10 -11.67 24.97
C ALA A 54 30.35 -11.93 24.06
N HIS A 55 31.32 -12.67 24.55
CA HIS A 55 32.52 -13.08 23.84
C HIS A 55 32.51 -14.59 23.51
N LYS A 56 31.32 -15.14 23.26
CA LYS A 56 31.18 -16.55 22.85
C LYS A 56 31.98 -16.85 21.59
N ASP A 57 32.66 -17.98 21.61
CA ASP A 57 33.49 -18.45 20.52
C ASP A 57 33.22 -19.94 20.27
N TYR A 58 32.43 -20.20 19.26
CA TYR A 58 32.09 -21.57 18.89
C TYR A 58 33.29 -22.37 18.38
N GLN A 59 34.34 -21.73 17.84
CA GLN A 59 35.53 -22.41 17.38
C GLN A 59 36.31 -22.92 18.58
N GLN A 60 36.58 -22.07 19.59
CA GLN A 60 37.22 -22.46 20.81
C GLN A 60 36.44 -23.52 21.58
N SER A 61 35.11 -23.42 21.58
CA SER A 61 34.24 -24.44 22.18
C SER A 61 34.40 -25.81 21.50
N LEU A 62 34.37 -25.82 20.16
CA LEU A 62 34.60 -27.05 19.39
C LEU A 62 35.97 -27.64 19.63
N GLU A 63 37.04 -26.82 19.71
CA GLU A 63 38.40 -27.31 20.02
C GLU A 63 38.47 -27.97 21.39
N CYS A 64 37.81 -27.40 22.40
CA CYS A 64 37.75 -28.01 23.73
C CYS A 64 37.04 -29.39 23.69
N PHE A 65 35.85 -29.50 23.12
CA PHE A 65 35.12 -30.75 23.06
C PHE A 65 35.83 -31.78 22.17
N GLN A 66 36.37 -31.39 21.02
CA GLN A 66 37.14 -32.28 20.15
C GLN A 66 38.37 -32.82 20.84
N LYS A 67 39.01 -32.04 21.69
CA LYS A 67 40.15 -32.47 22.47
C LYS A 67 39.74 -33.51 23.52
N VAL A 68 38.59 -33.33 24.19
CA VAL A 68 38.03 -34.38 25.07
C VAL A 68 37.84 -35.66 24.31
N VAL A 69 37.16 -35.59 23.16
CA VAL A 69 36.82 -36.79 22.35
C VAL A 69 38.05 -37.51 21.82
N ARG A 70 39.09 -36.75 21.43
CA ARG A 70 40.28 -37.33 20.82
C ARG A 70 41.29 -37.84 21.86
N ASP A 71 41.55 -37.10 22.94
CA ASP A 71 42.64 -37.33 23.85
C ASP A 71 42.23 -38.06 25.13
N TYR A 72 40.89 -38.14 25.42
CA TYR A 72 40.33 -38.71 26.64
C TYR A 72 39.14 -39.69 26.31
N PRO A 73 39.43 -40.81 25.61
CA PRO A 73 38.35 -41.72 25.15
C PRO A 73 37.61 -42.46 26.29
N ASP A 74 38.21 -42.51 27.48
CA ASP A 74 37.56 -43.14 28.67
C ASP A 74 36.94 -42.10 29.62
N SER A 75 36.85 -40.81 29.21
CA SER A 75 36.27 -39.74 30.02
C SER A 75 34.76 -39.90 30.16
N ASP A 76 34.23 -39.61 31.33
CA ASP A 76 32.78 -39.52 31.59
C ASP A 76 32.14 -38.43 30.73
N TYR A 77 32.90 -37.44 30.25
CA TYR A 77 32.46 -36.31 29.40
C TYR A 77 32.54 -36.63 27.91
N LEU A 78 32.94 -37.85 27.49
CA LEU A 78 33.09 -38.21 26.08
C LEU A 78 31.78 -38.06 25.31
N HIS A 79 30.72 -38.66 25.80
CA HIS A 79 29.43 -38.66 25.13
C HIS A 79 28.84 -37.26 25.05
N ASP A 80 28.87 -36.53 26.15
CA ASP A 80 28.35 -35.13 26.21
C ASP A 80 29.15 -34.21 25.29
N SER A 81 30.47 -34.37 25.21
CA SER A 81 31.31 -33.63 24.26
C SER A 81 30.94 -33.91 22.80
N GLN A 82 30.67 -35.17 22.43
CA GLN A 82 30.20 -35.51 21.09
C GLN A 82 28.85 -34.86 20.76
N MET A 83 27.93 -34.85 21.72
CA MET A 83 26.64 -34.20 21.55
C MET A 83 26.77 -32.67 21.42
N MET A 84 27.64 -32.06 22.21
CA MET A 84 27.91 -30.59 22.13
C MET A 84 28.52 -30.21 20.78
N ILE A 85 29.44 -30.99 20.23
CA ILE A 85 29.99 -30.77 18.89
C ILE A 85 28.88 -30.75 17.84
N LEU A 86 27.95 -31.71 17.86
CA LEU A 86 26.81 -31.75 16.93
C LEU A 86 25.89 -30.54 17.10
N GLN A 87 25.61 -30.16 18.33
CA GLN A 87 24.76 -28.99 18.61
C GLN A 87 25.39 -27.70 18.10
N ILE A 88 26.69 -27.48 18.36
CA ILE A 88 27.39 -26.27 17.92
C ILE A 88 27.45 -26.20 16.40
N HIS A 89 27.74 -27.30 15.70
CA HIS A 89 27.68 -27.32 14.23
C HIS A 89 26.29 -26.93 13.71
N ASN A 90 25.21 -27.44 14.33
CA ASN A 90 23.86 -27.08 13.96
C ASN A 90 23.55 -25.59 14.20
N VAL A 91 24.08 -25.00 15.26
CA VAL A 91 23.93 -23.57 15.55
C VAL A 91 24.68 -22.74 14.49
N ILE A 92 25.93 -23.08 14.18
CA ILE A 92 26.73 -22.38 13.16
C ILE A 92 26.00 -22.42 11.80
N ILE A 93 25.53 -23.59 11.36
CA ILE A 93 24.80 -23.71 10.09
C ILE A 93 23.51 -22.87 10.08
N LYS A 94 22.79 -22.81 11.20
CA LYS A 94 21.60 -21.97 11.33
C LYS A 94 21.92 -20.49 11.27
N ASP A 95 22.97 -20.06 11.97
CA ASP A 95 23.40 -18.65 12.00
C ASP A 95 23.84 -18.19 10.60
N GLU A 96 24.63 -19.01 9.89
CA GLU A 96 25.01 -18.73 8.50
C GLU A 96 23.80 -18.63 7.57
N LYS A 97 22.82 -19.55 7.72
CA LYS A 97 21.58 -19.52 6.93
C LYS A 97 20.74 -18.27 7.23
N ILE A 98 20.62 -17.89 8.49
CA ILE A 98 19.92 -16.66 8.89
C ILE A 98 20.60 -15.43 8.29
N ALA A 99 21.93 -15.33 8.38
CA ALA A 99 22.68 -14.23 7.80
C ALA A 99 22.50 -14.14 6.28
N ALA A 100 22.55 -15.28 5.58
CA ALA A 100 22.32 -15.33 4.14
C ALA A 100 20.89 -14.92 3.77
N GLN A 101 19.88 -15.35 4.52
CA GLN A 101 18.48 -14.96 4.31
C GLN A 101 18.26 -13.46 4.57
N GLN A 102 18.86 -12.91 5.62
CA GLN A 102 18.78 -11.49 5.92
C GLN A 102 19.40 -10.64 4.80
N ALA A 103 20.57 -11.03 4.30
CA ALA A 103 21.21 -10.37 3.18
C ALA A 103 20.39 -10.45 1.87
N ALA A 104 19.73 -11.59 1.63
CA ALA A 104 18.83 -11.75 0.47
C ALA A 104 17.57 -10.88 0.60
N LEU A 105 16.99 -10.81 1.79
CA LEU A 105 15.82 -9.98 2.08
C LEU A 105 16.12 -8.49 1.88
N GLU A 106 17.28 -8.04 2.37
CA GLU A 106 17.68 -6.63 2.20
C GLU A 106 17.88 -6.25 0.73
N ARG A 107 18.54 -7.14 -0.06
CA ARG A 107 18.66 -6.94 -1.52
C ARG A 107 17.30 -6.89 -2.22
N SER A 108 16.36 -7.75 -1.83
CA SER A 108 15.02 -7.75 -2.38
C SER A 108 14.25 -6.48 -2.03
N ARG A 109 14.42 -5.98 -0.81
CA ARG A 109 13.81 -4.72 -0.35
C ARG A 109 14.31 -3.52 -1.15
N GLN A 110 15.63 -3.41 -1.34
CA GLN A 110 16.22 -2.34 -2.15
C GLN A 110 15.77 -2.38 -3.61
N ALA A 111 15.69 -3.59 -4.20
CA ALA A 111 15.18 -3.76 -5.55
C ALA A 111 13.70 -3.36 -5.69
N LEU A 112 12.88 -3.67 -4.67
CA LEU A 112 11.47 -3.28 -4.62
C LEU A 112 11.31 -1.76 -4.51
N GLU A 113 12.11 -1.09 -3.71
CA GLU A 113 12.11 0.36 -3.55
C GLU A 113 12.47 1.05 -4.88
N SER A 114 13.54 0.61 -5.55
CA SER A 114 13.92 1.11 -6.88
C SER A 114 12.80 0.91 -7.92
N LYS A 115 12.10 -0.22 -7.88
CA LYS A 115 10.97 -0.47 -8.79
C LYS A 115 9.76 0.40 -8.49
N ARG A 116 9.52 0.75 -7.23
CA ARG A 116 8.45 1.69 -6.86
C ARG A 116 8.72 3.09 -7.40
N ASP A 117 9.98 3.54 -7.33
CA ASP A 117 10.38 4.85 -7.85
C ASP A 117 10.23 4.90 -9.38
N GLU A 118 10.66 3.84 -10.09
CA GLU A 118 10.48 3.71 -11.53
C GLU A 118 8.99 3.74 -11.93
N VAL A 119 8.13 3.06 -11.19
CA VAL A 119 6.67 3.07 -11.41
C VAL A 119 6.09 4.46 -11.20
N ALA A 120 6.52 5.18 -10.15
CA ALA A 120 6.05 6.54 -9.89
C ALA A 120 6.45 7.51 -11.03
N GLU A 121 7.69 7.43 -11.52
CA GLU A 121 8.17 8.23 -12.65
C GLU A 121 7.41 7.93 -13.94
N LEU A 122 7.16 6.64 -14.21
CA LEU A 122 6.37 6.23 -15.38
C LEU A 122 4.92 6.73 -15.29
N GLN A 123 4.30 6.70 -14.12
CA GLN A 123 2.95 7.22 -13.91
C GLN A 123 2.88 8.73 -14.17
N GLU A 124 3.86 9.49 -13.70
CA GLU A 124 3.97 10.92 -13.98
C GLU A 124 4.14 11.20 -15.48
N THR A 125 4.98 10.40 -16.15
CA THR A 125 5.20 10.51 -17.60
C THR A 125 3.93 10.21 -18.38
N VAL A 126 3.19 9.16 -18.02
CA VAL A 126 1.90 8.82 -18.64
C VAL A 126 0.91 9.97 -18.48
N ALA A 127 0.76 10.50 -17.25
CA ALA A 127 -0.14 11.63 -17.00
C ALA A 127 0.25 12.87 -17.83
N ALA A 128 1.55 13.15 -17.97
CA ALA A 128 2.02 14.28 -18.77
C ALA A 128 1.77 14.07 -20.28
N LEU A 129 1.92 12.85 -20.78
CA LEU A 129 1.63 12.50 -22.19
C LEU A 129 0.12 12.54 -22.46
N GLU A 130 -0.71 12.03 -21.56
CA GLU A 130 -2.18 12.13 -21.66
C GLU A 130 -2.64 13.60 -21.71
N ALA A 131 -2.07 14.46 -20.85
CA ALA A 131 -2.34 15.90 -20.86
C ALA A 131 -1.92 16.57 -22.18
N LYS A 132 -0.78 16.16 -22.79
CA LYS A 132 -0.33 16.66 -24.10
C LYS A 132 -1.23 16.17 -25.23
N VAL A 133 -1.60 14.88 -25.25
CA VAL A 133 -2.53 14.33 -26.26
C VAL A 133 -3.89 15.03 -26.16
N PHE A 134 -4.37 15.25 -24.95
CA PHE A 134 -5.59 16.02 -24.70
C PHE A 134 -5.49 17.46 -25.22
N ALA A 135 -4.36 18.14 -24.98
CA ALA A 135 -4.14 19.51 -25.46
C ALA A 135 -4.10 19.61 -27.01
N VAL A 136 -3.59 18.59 -27.68
CA VAL A 136 -3.51 18.51 -29.17
C VAL A 136 -4.89 18.19 -29.77
N ARG A 137 -5.77 17.45 -29.04
CA ARG A 137 -7.13 17.14 -29.48
C ARG A 137 -8.19 18.18 -29.10
N MET A 138 -7.80 19.34 -28.57
CA MET A 138 -8.71 20.37 -28.05
C MET A 138 -9.53 21.08 -29.16
N GLU A 139 -10.30 20.32 -29.94
CA GLU A 139 -11.50 20.90 -30.55
C GLU A 139 -12.62 20.89 -29.50
N PRO A 140 -13.36 21.98 -29.32
CA PRO A 140 -14.50 22.03 -28.43
C PRO A 140 -15.51 20.94 -28.78
N ALA A 141 -16.12 20.35 -27.78
CA ALA A 141 -17.24 19.43 -28.00
C ALA A 141 -18.41 20.21 -28.60
N ASP A 142 -18.98 19.68 -29.66
CA ASP A 142 -20.23 20.20 -30.28
C ASP A 142 -21.46 19.49 -29.68
N LYS A 143 -21.26 18.33 -29.04
CA LYS A 143 -22.33 17.56 -28.41
C LYS A 143 -21.87 16.86 -27.13
N VAL A 144 -22.73 16.89 -26.12
CA VAL A 144 -22.69 16.07 -24.90
C VAL A 144 -23.81 15.05 -24.98
N LEU A 145 -23.47 13.75 -24.99
CA LEU A 145 -24.43 12.66 -24.91
C LEU A 145 -24.45 12.10 -23.48
N ILE A 146 -25.63 12.06 -22.87
CA ILE A 146 -25.85 11.50 -21.54
C ILE A 146 -26.78 10.29 -21.66
N GLU A 147 -26.26 9.12 -21.38
CA GLU A 147 -26.99 7.84 -21.41
C GLU A 147 -27.30 7.44 -19.96
N LYS A 148 -28.52 7.66 -19.53
CA LYS A 148 -28.94 7.48 -18.13
C LYS A 148 -28.81 6.04 -17.67
N GLN A 149 -29.23 5.08 -18.46
CA GLN A 149 -29.15 3.66 -18.13
C GLN A 149 -27.70 3.19 -18.01
N ALA A 150 -26.82 3.69 -18.87
CA ALA A 150 -25.39 3.36 -18.88
C ALA A 150 -24.59 4.13 -17.82
N ARG A 151 -25.18 5.14 -17.16
CA ARG A 151 -24.48 6.06 -16.25
C ARG A 151 -23.24 6.67 -16.90
N ARG A 152 -23.40 7.18 -18.13
CA ARG A 152 -22.30 7.60 -18.96
C ARG A 152 -22.58 8.98 -19.60
N LEU A 153 -21.55 9.83 -19.56
CA LEU A 153 -21.50 11.10 -20.28
C LEU A 153 -20.37 11.01 -21.32
N THR A 154 -20.69 11.26 -22.58
CA THR A 154 -19.74 11.22 -23.70
C THR A 154 -19.65 12.58 -24.35
N LEU A 155 -18.43 13.12 -24.50
CA LEU A 155 -18.15 14.31 -25.27
C LEU A 155 -17.87 13.92 -26.72
N ILE A 156 -18.51 14.61 -27.66
CA ILE A 156 -18.42 14.36 -29.10
C ILE A 156 -18.03 15.65 -29.78
N SER A 157 -17.13 15.58 -30.77
CA SER A 157 -16.82 16.67 -31.69
C SER A 157 -16.76 16.12 -33.12
N LYS A 158 -17.43 16.76 -34.06
CA LYS A 158 -17.48 16.35 -35.48
C LYS A 158 -17.85 14.85 -35.67
N SER A 159 -18.76 14.34 -34.86
CA SER A 159 -19.19 12.95 -34.82
C SER A 159 -18.16 11.95 -34.27
N GLU A 160 -17.00 12.39 -33.77
CA GLU A 160 -16.02 11.55 -33.12
C GLU A 160 -16.12 11.70 -31.60
N VAL A 161 -15.97 10.58 -30.91
CA VAL A 161 -15.92 10.56 -29.44
C VAL A 161 -14.59 11.13 -28.95
N ILE A 162 -14.65 12.21 -28.20
CA ILE A 162 -13.48 12.82 -27.55
C ILE A 162 -13.15 12.05 -26.28
N LYS A 163 -14.13 11.90 -25.37
CA LYS A 163 -13.95 11.27 -24.06
C LYS A 163 -15.30 10.84 -23.46
N THR A 164 -15.23 9.85 -22.57
CA THR A 164 -16.39 9.30 -21.87
C THR A 164 -16.11 9.27 -20.37
N TYR A 165 -17.14 9.60 -19.57
CA TYR A 165 -17.07 9.71 -18.10
C TYR A 165 -18.21 8.91 -17.46
N ASN A 166 -17.94 8.32 -16.29
CA ASN A 166 -18.95 7.73 -15.44
C ASN A 166 -19.65 8.83 -14.62
N ILE A 167 -20.97 8.77 -14.53
CA ILE A 167 -21.75 9.82 -13.89
C ILE A 167 -22.67 9.29 -12.81
N ALA A 168 -23.02 10.16 -11.85
CA ALA A 168 -24.18 9.97 -10.99
C ALA A 168 -25.33 10.89 -11.43
N LEU A 169 -26.56 10.42 -11.29
CA LEU A 169 -27.78 11.09 -11.69
C LEU A 169 -28.62 11.50 -10.48
N GLY A 170 -29.84 11.97 -10.77
CA GLY A 170 -30.86 12.19 -9.75
C GLY A 170 -31.23 10.88 -9.04
N GLY A 171 -31.53 10.95 -7.73
CA GLY A 171 -31.82 9.78 -6.89
C GLY A 171 -33.02 8.91 -7.33
N ASN A 172 -33.80 9.37 -8.32
CA ASN A 172 -34.83 8.59 -8.99
C ASN A 172 -34.60 8.62 -10.51
N PRO A 173 -33.63 7.84 -11.04
CA PRO A 173 -33.11 8.03 -12.40
C PRO A 173 -34.07 7.51 -13.53
N VAL A 174 -35.09 6.71 -13.19
CA VAL A 174 -35.92 6.06 -14.19
C VAL A 174 -36.97 7.00 -14.76
N GLY A 175 -36.99 7.12 -16.09
CA GLY A 175 -37.90 7.98 -16.84
C GLY A 175 -37.57 9.45 -16.82
N PRO A 176 -38.25 10.29 -17.61
CA PRO A 176 -37.99 11.70 -17.74
C PRO A 176 -38.38 12.47 -16.47
N LYS A 177 -37.76 13.65 -16.26
CA LYS A 177 -38.16 14.62 -15.25
C LYS A 177 -39.52 15.22 -15.63
N GLU A 178 -40.44 15.25 -14.66
CA GLU A 178 -41.82 15.71 -14.88
C GLU A 178 -42.21 16.91 -14.01
N ARG A 179 -41.61 17.03 -12.82
CA ARG A 179 -41.95 18.10 -11.87
C ARG A 179 -40.77 18.40 -10.97
N GLU A 180 -40.84 19.55 -10.31
CA GLU A 180 -39.90 19.90 -9.25
C GLU A 180 -39.95 18.87 -8.11
N GLY A 181 -38.77 18.53 -7.56
CA GLY A 181 -38.63 17.61 -6.42
C GLY A 181 -38.82 16.12 -6.74
N ASP A 182 -38.96 15.71 -8.01
CA ASP A 182 -39.08 14.29 -8.39
C ASP A 182 -37.73 13.54 -8.38
N ASN A 183 -36.63 14.27 -8.18
CA ASN A 183 -35.28 13.76 -8.20
C ASN A 183 -34.89 13.01 -9.48
N LYS A 184 -35.53 13.37 -10.60
CA LYS A 184 -35.24 12.79 -11.90
C LYS A 184 -34.35 13.70 -12.73
N THR A 185 -33.46 13.09 -13.51
CA THR A 185 -32.72 13.75 -14.58
C THR A 185 -33.58 13.81 -15.82
N PRO A 186 -33.71 14.97 -16.50
CA PRO A 186 -34.56 15.08 -17.68
C PRO A 186 -34.06 14.21 -18.84
N GLU A 187 -34.98 13.93 -19.80
CA GLU A 187 -34.68 13.27 -21.07
C GLU A 187 -35.11 14.18 -22.22
N GLY A 188 -34.24 14.32 -23.22
CA GLY A 188 -34.51 15.20 -24.36
C GLY A 188 -33.28 15.89 -24.88
N ILE A 189 -33.50 16.94 -25.66
CA ILE A 189 -32.49 17.75 -26.29
C ILE A 189 -32.46 19.15 -25.65
N TYR A 190 -31.28 19.53 -25.18
CA TYR A 190 -31.02 20.78 -24.48
C TYR A 190 -29.72 21.41 -24.97
N PHE A 191 -29.29 22.52 -24.37
CA PHE A 191 -28.04 23.19 -24.63
C PHE A 191 -27.39 23.62 -23.32
N ILE A 192 -26.09 23.80 -23.33
CA ILE A 192 -25.39 24.49 -22.25
C ILE A 192 -25.65 25.98 -22.43
N ASP A 193 -26.41 26.58 -21.51
CA ASP A 193 -26.77 27.98 -21.58
C ASP A 193 -25.91 28.90 -20.67
N SER A 194 -25.35 28.35 -19.59
CA SER A 194 -24.43 29.08 -18.74
C SER A 194 -23.39 28.22 -18.05
N ARG A 195 -22.28 28.86 -17.64
CA ARG A 195 -21.13 28.24 -17.01
C ARG A 195 -20.82 28.95 -15.71
N ASN A 196 -20.63 28.22 -14.63
CA ASN A 196 -20.31 28.80 -13.34
C ASN A 196 -18.97 28.25 -12.81
N GLY A 197 -17.95 29.11 -12.81
CA GLY A 197 -16.62 28.82 -12.26
C GLY A 197 -16.54 28.95 -10.73
N ASN A 198 -17.62 29.38 -10.06
CA ASN A 198 -17.67 29.60 -8.62
C ASN A 198 -18.80 28.79 -7.96
N SER A 199 -18.98 27.58 -8.43
CA SER A 199 -20.03 26.67 -7.98
C SER A 199 -19.76 26.11 -6.59
N GLY A 200 -20.83 25.88 -5.81
CA GLY A 200 -20.74 25.09 -4.56
C GLY A 200 -20.38 23.62 -4.79
N TYR A 201 -20.33 23.19 -6.06
CA TYR A 201 -19.95 21.85 -6.54
C TYR A 201 -18.74 21.93 -7.47
N HIS A 202 -17.72 22.63 -7.07
CA HIS A 202 -16.47 22.88 -7.79
C HIS A 202 -16.66 23.76 -9.04
N LEU A 203 -17.12 23.19 -10.14
CA LEU A 203 -17.50 23.87 -11.38
C LEU A 203 -18.87 23.34 -11.83
N SER A 204 -19.63 24.13 -12.61
CA SER A 204 -20.86 23.64 -13.19
C SER A 204 -21.20 24.23 -14.55
N LEU A 205 -21.90 23.43 -15.37
CA LEU A 205 -22.49 23.82 -16.64
C LEU A 205 -24.00 23.66 -16.50
N HIS A 206 -24.75 24.74 -16.72
CA HIS A 206 -26.20 24.72 -16.65
C HIS A 206 -26.78 24.20 -17.97
N ILE A 207 -27.78 23.33 -17.89
CA ILE A 207 -28.52 22.77 -19.02
C ILE A 207 -29.82 23.52 -19.18
N SER A 208 -30.22 23.86 -20.39
CA SER A 208 -31.41 24.66 -20.74
C SER A 208 -32.75 23.95 -20.46
N TYR A 209 -32.81 23.13 -19.40
CA TYR A 209 -34.05 22.55 -18.90
C TYR A 209 -34.76 23.56 -17.98
N PRO A 210 -36.11 23.72 -18.06
CA PRO A 210 -37.05 23.06 -18.97
C PRO A 210 -37.13 23.78 -20.35
N ASN A 211 -37.14 22.97 -21.43
CA ASN A 211 -37.45 23.50 -22.75
C ASN A 211 -38.96 23.71 -22.93
N GLU A 212 -39.44 24.19 -24.11
CA GLU A 212 -40.84 24.50 -24.32
C GLU A 212 -41.74 23.23 -24.25
N LEU A 213 -41.22 22.08 -24.66
CA LEU A 213 -41.95 20.80 -24.57
C LEU A 213 -42.16 20.37 -23.11
N ASP A 214 -41.09 20.52 -22.29
CA ASP A 214 -41.18 20.22 -20.85
C ASP A 214 -42.17 21.14 -20.14
N LYS A 215 -42.16 22.42 -20.46
CA LYS A 215 -43.13 23.39 -19.93
C LYS A 215 -44.55 23.08 -20.32
N MET A 216 -44.77 22.67 -21.57
CA MET A 216 -46.11 22.29 -22.08
C MET A 216 -46.61 21.05 -21.31
N ARG A 217 -45.82 19.99 -21.21
CA ARG A 217 -46.19 18.76 -20.48
C ARG A 217 -46.46 19.02 -18.99
N ALA A 218 -45.67 19.91 -18.36
CA ALA A 218 -45.90 20.28 -16.97
C ALA A 218 -47.21 21.07 -16.78
N ARG A 219 -47.56 21.97 -17.71
CA ARG A 219 -48.84 22.71 -17.70
C ARG A 219 -50.05 21.75 -17.85
N GLU A 220 -49.96 20.80 -18.78
CA GLU A 220 -51.02 19.80 -18.98
C GLU A 220 -51.27 18.98 -17.72
N ARG A 221 -50.24 18.73 -16.91
CA ARG A 221 -50.31 17.99 -15.64
C ARG A 221 -50.60 18.88 -14.43
N GLY A 222 -50.67 20.19 -14.60
CA GLY A 222 -50.90 21.13 -13.50
C GLY A 222 -49.76 21.19 -12.48
N VAL A 223 -48.53 20.96 -12.91
CA VAL A 223 -47.35 20.95 -12.04
C VAL A 223 -46.26 21.96 -12.50
N TYR A 224 -45.37 22.32 -11.59
CA TYR A 224 -44.19 23.12 -11.94
C TYR A 224 -43.05 22.18 -12.38
N PRO A 225 -42.42 22.40 -13.53
CA PRO A 225 -41.38 21.49 -14.07
C PRO A 225 -40.09 21.48 -13.25
N GLY A 226 -39.82 22.55 -12.49
CA GLY A 226 -38.55 22.82 -11.85
C GLY A 226 -37.53 23.40 -12.82
N GLY A 227 -36.28 23.27 -12.51
CA GLY A 227 -35.16 23.82 -13.29
C GLY A 227 -33.83 23.53 -12.62
N ASN A 228 -32.80 24.37 -12.92
CA ASN A 228 -31.46 24.27 -12.33
C ASN A 228 -30.80 22.89 -12.48
N ILE A 229 -30.97 22.28 -13.64
CA ILE A 229 -30.27 21.03 -13.98
C ILE A 229 -28.87 21.41 -14.50
N MET A 230 -27.86 20.77 -13.90
CA MET A 230 -26.46 21.07 -14.17
C MET A 230 -25.65 19.81 -14.37
N ILE A 231 -24.57 19.91 -15.14
CA ILE A 231 -23.43 19.02 -15.05
C ILE A 231 -22.46 19.66 -14.05
N HIS A 232 -22.04 18.97 -13.01
CA HIS A 232 -21.23 19.54 -11.94
C HIS A 232 -20.27 18.54 -11.29
N GLY A 233 -19.24 19.06 -10.61
CA GLY A 233 -18.34 18.27 -9.81
C GLY A 233 -18.92 17.83 -8.47
N ILE A 234 -18.07 17.37 -7.57
CA ILE A 234 -18.44 16.97 -6.22
C ILE A 234 -18.59 18.22 -5.34
N LYS A 235 -19.51 18.17 -4.38
CA LYS A 235 -19.74 19.25 -3.43
C LYS A 235 -18.44 19.67 -2.74
N ASN A 236 -18.21 20.97 -2.63
CA ASN A 236 -17.01 21.51 -1.96
C ASN A 236 -16.87 20.93 -0.54
N GLY A 237 -15.68 20.48 -0.20
CA GLY A 237 -15.39 19.80 1.06
C GLY A 237 -15.54 18.26 1.02
N PHE A 238 -16.10 17.68 -0.05
CA PHE A 238 -16.31 16.25 -0.22
C PHE A 238 -15.48 15.62 -1.36
N SER A 239 -14.52 16.36 -1.91
CA SER A 239 -13.65 15.91 -3.02
C SER A 239 -12.97 14.56 -2.83
N PRO A 240 -12.59 14.12 -1.59
CA PRO A 240 -11.97 12.81 -1.38
C PRO A 240 -12.82 11.60 -1.78
N VAL A 241 -14.14 11.77 -1.99
CA VAL A 241 -15.02 10.69 -2.47
C VAL A 241 -14.58 10.17 -3.84
N GLY A 242 -14.01 11.05 -4.70
CA GLY A 242 -13.45 10.65 -6.00
C GLY A 242 -14.44 9.87 -6.87
N ALA A 243 -13.94 8.82 -7.55
CA ALA A 243 -14.73 8.00 -8.48
C ALA A 243 -15.90 7.23 -7.83
N SER A 244 -15.86 6.98 -6.52
CA SER A 244 -16.96 6.28 -5.83
C SER A 244 -18.26 7.07 -5.74
N HIS A 245 -18.25 8.38 -6.07
CA HIS A 245 -19.47 9.17 -6.21
C HIS A 245 -20.44 8.57 -7.22
N ALA A 246 -19.95 7.87 -8.25
CA ALA A 246 -20.76 7.28 -9.33
C ALA A 246 -21.38 5.92 -8.97
N GLU A 247 -21.08 5.35 -7.80
CA GLU A 247 -21.68 4.09 -7.32
C GLU A 247 -23.15 4.22 -6.96
N ARG A 248 -23.65 5.45 -6.74
CA ARG A 248 -25.02 5.75 -6.36
C ARG A 248 -25.50 7.04 -7.02
N ASP A 249 -26.76 7.06 -7.43
CA ASP A 249 -27.46 8.28 -7.86
C ASP A 249 -27.85 9.09 -6.60
N TRP A 250 -27.37 10.30 -6.48
CA TRP A 250 -27.50 11.09 -5.23
C TRP A 250 -27.94 12.53 -5.44
N THR A 251 -28.05 12.98 -6.70
CA THR A 251 -28.43 14.36 -6.98
C THR A 251 -29.95 14.58 -6.94
N GLN A 252 -30.38 15.82 -7.05
CA GLN A 252 -31.80 16.17 -7.19
C GLN A 252 -32.25 16.26 -8.67
N GLY A 253 -31.49 15.64 -9.58
CA GLY A 253 -31.74 15.65 -11.02
C GLY A 253 -30.56 16.13 -11.86
N CYS A 254 -29.52 16.66 -11.25
CA CYS A 254 -28.27 17.06 -11.91
C CYS A 254 -27.45 15.82 -12.31
N ILE A 255 -26.42 16.08 -13.11
CA ILE A 255 -25.43 15.09 -13.58
C ILE A 255 -24.13 15.39 -12.86
N ALA A 256 -23.63 14.45 -12.03
CA ALA A 256 -22.40 14.64 -11.27
C ALA A 256 -21.27 13.80 -11.84
N VAL A 257 -20.08 14.39 -11.85
CA VAL A 257 -18.77 13.81 -12.21
C VAL A 257 -17.77 14.11 -11.12
N THR A 258 -16.55 13.54 -11.17
CA THR A 258 -15.46 13.96 -10.28
C THR A 258 -15.02 15.41 -10.59
N ASN A 259 -14.35 16.04 -9.63
CA ASN A 259 -13.84 17.42 -9.84
C ASN A 259 -12.85 17.49 -11.01
N GLN A 260 -11.97 16.52 -11.14
CA GLN A 260 -11.01 16.45 -12.23
C GLN A 260 -11.70 16.30 -13.59
N GLU A 261 -12.69 15.41 -13.69
CA GLU A 261 -13.49 15.24 -14.90
C GLU A 261 -14.29 16.52 -15.23
N MET A 262 -14.81 17.19 -14.19
CA MET A 262 -15.52 18.46 -14.39
C MET A 262 -14.62 19.57 -14.94
N GLU A 263 -13.36 19.63 -14.53
CA GLU A 263 -12.39 20.57 -15.09
C GLU A 263 -12.14 20.33 -16.59
N GLU A 264 -12.05 19.08 -17.00
CA GLU A 264 -11.91 18.68 -18.40
C GLU A 264 -13.16 19.05 -19.20
N ILE A 265 -14.34 18.65 -18.72
CA ILE A 265 -15.64 18.97 -19.34
C ILE A 265 -15.80 20.47 -19.44
N TYR A 266 -15.48 21.21 -18.38
CA TYR A 266 -15.60 22.66 -18.37
C TYR A 266 -14.72 23.35 -19.42
N LYS A 267 -13.53 22.82 -19.72
CA LYS A 267 -12.64 23.33 -20.75
C LYS A 267 -13.15 23.04 -22.17
N LEU A 268 -13.71 21.86 -22.38
CA LEU A 268 -14.12 21.37 -23.71
C LEU A 268 -15.54 21.74 -24.13
N VAL A 269 -16.41 22.06 -23.19
CA VAL A 269 -17.83 22.28 -23.45
C VAL A 269 -18.17 23.78 -23.34
N PRO A 270 -18.23 24.52 -24.46
CA PRO A 270 -18.62 25.93 -24.45
C PRO A 270 -20.14 26.10 -24.29
N ASN A 271 -20.58 27.36 -24.03
CA ASN A 271 -21.98 27.70 -24.14
C ASN A 271 -22.51 27.43 -25.56
N GLY A 272 -23.73 26.96 -25.67
CA GLY A 272 -24.36 26.58 -26.93
C GLY A 272 -24.11 25.12 -27.34
N THR A 273 -23.25 24.38 -26.64
CA THR A 273 -23.06 22.94 -26.91
C THR A 273 -24.36 22.17 -26.73
N LEU A 274 -24.69 21.33 -27.72
CA LEU A 274 -25.88 20.46 -27.69
C LEU A 274 -25.75 19.42 -26.56
N VAL A 275 -26.80 19.23 -25.77
CA VAL A 275 -26.88 18.20 -24.74
C VAL A 275 -28.05 17.26 -25.06
N GLU A 276 -27.77 16.03 -25.41
CA GLU A 276 -28.76 14.98 -25.60
C GLU A 276 -28.75 14.05 -24.39
N ILE A 277 -29.91 13.88 -23.76
CA ILE A 277 -30.09 13.00 -22.59
C ILE A 277 -31.06 11.89 -22.98
N THR A 278 -30.58 10.66 -23.04
CA THR A 278 -31.34 9.47 -23.40
C THR A 278 -31.61 8.58 -22.18
N PRO A 279 -32.62 7.73 -22.22
CA PRO A 279 -32.95 6.76 -21.17
C PRO A 279 -31.78 5.89 -20.71
#